data_266ba8acc0b058891d99b4706ac7c8da
#
_entry.id   266ba8acc0b058891d99b4706ac7c8da
#
_cell.length_a   1.000
_cell.length_b   1.000
_cell.length_c   1.000
_cell.angle_alpha   90.00
_cell.angle_beta   90.00
_cell.angle_gamma   90.00
#
_symmetry.space_group_name_H-M   'P 1'
#
loop_
_entity.id
_entity.type
_entity.pdbx_description
1 polymer ?
#
loop_
_entity_poly.entity_id
_entity_poly.type
_entity_poly.pdbx_seq_one_letter_code
_entity_poly.pdbx_strand_id
1 'polypeptide(L)'
;MAFYELIKYDGNGINWLIFKHPVTEFNRNSKLIVSPGQVAIIVHNGKIEKIVEEGTVRINSELLPFLKAFTKMFYGTNPYPIEIYFINKRIKLDLFWGTADPLKLIDPKYNIQINVRARGQMGIKLANYQYFFQTLVGTLMKGSFIDFDIIQNFFRGKINQIIKKTLTDFFVSKKITFFEIEAHIDEIADEFKNKFDSECEEFGFDLVNFSIESINVPNDEFDKLNEILHKKAEFDQLGDQNYRTIRGYDVYEAGAKNNSATATMMGVGMGMGLSNGVGGAGNIIPPAQPQQAQKGNMSTCPSCGSPVDPTKKFCPECGAKLKSTCPSCGSPVDPTKKFCPECGQPLNK
;
A
#
# COMPACT_ATOMS: atom_id res chain seq x y z
N MET A 1 0.82 -4.77 66.69
CA MET A 1 1.81 -4.63 65.61
C MET A 1 1.18 -3.79 64.50
N ALA A 2 1.74 -2.66 64.19
CA ALA A 2 1.24 -1.86 63.04
C ALA A 2 1.66 -2.59 61.76
N PHE A 3 0.70 -3.14 61.05
CA PHE A 3 0.94 -3.72 59.73
C PHE A 3 1.26 -2.59 58.76
N TYR A 4 2.51 -2.52 58.34
CA TYR A 4 2.94 -1.60 57.27
C TYR A 4 2.59 -2.29 55.94
N GLU A 5 1.80 -1.67 55.16
CA GLU A 5 1.52 -2.11 53.82
C GLU A 5 2.69 -1.67 52.89
N LEU A 6 3.22 -2.61 52.12
CA LEU A 6 4.28 -2.36 51.19
C LEU A 6 3.68 -2.21 49.79
N ILE A 7 3.77 -1.01 49.24
CA ILE A 7 3.24 -0.69 47.92
C ILE A 7 4.40 -0.66 46.96
N LYS A 8 4.46 -1.64 46.07
CA LYS A 8 5.48 -1.74 45.01
C LYS A 8 4.93 -2.43 43.79
N TYR A 9 5.57 -2.23 42.67
CA TYR A 9 5.34 -2.99 41.47
C TYR A 9 6.66 -3.43 40.86
N ASP A 10 6.88 -4.72 40.76
CA ASP A 10 8.15 -5.28 40.30
C ASP A 10 8.24 -5.41 38.76
N GLY A 11 7.11 -5.27 38.05
CA GLY A 11 7.06 -5.22 36.58
C GLY A 11 7.49 -6.50 35.89
N ASN A 12 7.38 -7.65 36.57
CA ASN A 12 7.90 -8.92 36.09
C ASN A 12 7.18 -9.42 34.82
N GLY A 13 7.92 -9.50 33.73
CA GLY A 13 7.54 -10.28 32.54
C GLY A 13 6.49 -9.68 31.63
N ILE A 14 5.98 -8.48 31.90
CA ILE A 14 4.91 -7.84 31.13
C ILE A 14 5.48 -6.62 30.38
N ASN A 15 5.03 -6.43 29.15
CA ASN A 15 5.32 -5.26 28.31
C ASN A 15 4.53 -4.02 28.76
N TRP A 16 4.59 -3.69 30.05
CA TRP A 16 3.78 -2.65 30.68
C TRP A 16 4.37 -1.25 30.52
N LEU A 17 3.49 -0.26 30.40
CA LEU A 17 3.83 1.15 30.43
C LEU A 17 3.28 1.80 31.72
N ILE A 18 2.02 1.55 32.06
CA ILE A 18 1.37 2.01 33.27
C ILE A 18 0.68 0.86 34.00
N PHE A 19 0.83 0.84 35.30
CA PHE A 19 0.14 -0.07 36.20
C PHE A 19 -0.56 0.71 37.30
N LYS A 20 -1.89 0.56 37.38
CA LYS A 20 -2.69 1.08 38.50
C LYS A 20 -2.67 0.06 39.62
N HIS A 21 -2.19 0.47 40.80
CA HIS A 21 -2.22 -0.39 41.98
C HIS A 21 -3.67 -0.74 42.37
N PRO A 22 -3.99 -2.01 42.66
CA PRO A 22 -5.38 -2.44 42.90
C PRO A 22 -5.96 -1.91 44.23
N VAL A 23 -5.11 -1.62 45.20
CA VAL A 23 -5.53 -1.09 46.51
C VAL A 23 -5.63 0.43 46.40
N THR A 24 -6.75 0.97 46.81
CA THR A 24 -7.02 2.41 46.81
C THR A 24 -7.12 2.98 48.25
N GLU A 25 -7.07 2.11 49.27
CA GLU A 25 -7.18 2.46 50.67
C GLU A 25 -5.90 2.06 51.40
N PHE A 26 -5.10 3.01 51.78
CA PHE A 26 -3.80 2.78 52.39
C PHE A 26 -3.75 3.16 53.84
N ASN A 27 -3.07 2.35 54.66
CA ASN A 27 -2.84 2.63 56.06
C ASN A 27 -1.78 3.74 56.24
N ARG A 28 -1.92 4.45 57.36
CA ARG A 28 -0.94 5.46 57.77
C ARG A 28 0.46 4.81 57.88
N ASN A 29 1.48 5.42 57.26
CA ASN A 29 2.85 4.94 57.19
C ASN A 29 3.11 3.76 56.27
N SER A 30 2.16 3.40 55.37
CA SER A 30 2.46 2.50 54.23
C SER A 30 3.71 3.00 53.50
N LYS A 31 4.54 2.06 53.05
CA LYS A 31 5.76 2.40 52.31
C LYS A 31 5.52 2.21 50.81
N LEU A 32 5.74 3.28 50.05
CA LEU A 32 5.77 3.24 48.61
C LEU A 32 7.23 3.07 48.15
N ILE A 33 7.49 1.99 47.43
CA ILE A 33 8.79 1.70 46.80
C ILE A 33 8.64 1.87 45.30
N VAL A 34 9.42 2.79 44.73
CA VAL A 34 9.51 3.02 43.28
C VAL A 34 10.87 2.50 42.81
N SER A 35 10.86 1.48 41.99
CA SER A 35 12.08 0.83 41.50
C SER A 35 12.83 1.73 40.47
N PRO A 36 14.14 1.51 40.26
CA PRO A 36 14.87 2.21 39.21
C PRO A 36 14.21 2.07 37.82
N GLY A 37 14.11 3.20 37.11
CA GLY A 37 13.43 3.25 35.83
C GLY A 37 11.90 3.29 35.91
N GLN A 38 11.36 3.54 37.09
CA GLN A 38 9.94 3.79 37.34
C GLN A 38 9.71 5.18 37.92
N VAL A 39 8.46 5.63 37.86
CA VAL A 39 7.93 6.75 38.60
C VAL A 39 6.55 6.38 39.11
N ALA A 40 6.17 6.86 40.29
CA ALA A 40 4.82 6.66 40.81
C ALA A 40 4.07 8.00 40.84
N ILE A 41 2.84 8.00 40.32
CA ILE A 41 1.90 9.12 40.42
C ILE A 41 0.85 8.79 41.47
N ILE A 42 0.73 9.67 42.44
CA ILE A 42 -0.29 9.58 43.47
C ILE A 42 -1.43 10.53 43.12
N VAL A 43 -2.63 9.96 43.00
CA VAL A 43 -3.86 10.69 42.63
C VAL A 43 -4.83 10.65 43.78
N HIS A 44 -5.47 11.77 44.05
CA HIS A 44 -6.53 11.90 45.02
C HIS A 44 -7.66 12.72 44.40
N ASN A 45 -8.89 12.22 44.47
CA ASN A 45 -10.07 12.85 43.89
C ASN A 45 -9.88 13.33 42.44
N GLY A 46 -9.21 12.50 41.61
CA GLY A 46 -8.94 12.80 40.20
C GLY A 46 -7.82 13.83 39.94
N LYS A 47 -7.10 14.30 40.98
CA LYS A 47 -6.00 15.25 40.84
C LYS A 47 -4.68 14.56 41.20
N ILE A 48 -3.64 14.88 40.42
CA ILE A 48 -2.26 14.48 40.74
C ILE A 48 -1.82 15.28 41.97
N GLU A 49 -1.62 14.58 43.07
CA GLU A 49 -1.13 15.16 44.31
C GLU A 49 0.39 15.16 44.40
N LYS A 50 1.01 14.07 43.99
CA LYS A 50 2.44 13.91 44.07
C LYS A 50 2.96 12.99 42.99
N ILE A 51 4.13 13.32 42.50
CA ILE A 51 4.96 12.45 41.67
C ILE A 51 6.15 12.03 42.48
N VAL A 52 6.41 10.74 42.57
CA VAL A 52 7.48 10.12 43.33
C VAL A 52 8.43 9.44 42.37
N GLU A 53 9.65 9.96 42.31
CA GLU A 53 10.74 9.34 41.56
C GLU A 53 11.22 8.07 42.27
N GLU A 54 12.26 7.41 41.71
CA GLU A 54 12.85 6.19 42.30
C GLU A 54 13.22 6.37 43.75
N GLY A 55 13.03 5.32 44.56
CA GLY A 55 13.34 5.28 45.96
C GLY A 55 12.20 4.80 46.84
N THR A 56 12.33 4.98 48.16
CA THR A 56 11.32 4.58 49.15
C THR A 56 10.81 5.77 49.90
N VAL A 57 9.50 5.98 49.85
CA VAL A 57 8.83 7.06 50.61
C VAL A 57 7.72 6.49 51.52
N ARG A 58 7.44 7.18 52.60
CA ARG A 58 6.32 6.87 53.48
C ARG A 58 5.11 7.72 53.08
N ILE A 59 3.95 7.06 52.94
CA ILE A 59 2.67 7.77 52.74
C ILE A 59 2.22 8.37 54.05
N ASN A 60 2.54 9.65 54.26
CA ASN A 60 2.20 10.39 55.45
C ASN A 60 1.79 11.83 55.08
N SER A 61 1.49 12.63 56.10
CA SER A 61 1.06 14.02 55.93
C SER A 61 2.18 14.98 55.46
N GLU A 62 3.43 14.54 55.47
CA GLU A 62 4.55 15.30 54.91
C GLU A 62 4.60 15.14 53.41
N LEU A 63 4.39 13.90 52.92
CA LEU A 63 4.30 13.58 51.48
C LEU A 63 3.03 14.14 50.87
N LEU A 64 1.89 14.00 51.59
CA LEU A 64 0.56 14.36 51.11
C LEU A 64 -0.10 15.31 52.15
N PRO A 65 0.05 16.63 51.96
CA PRO A 65 -0.44 17.63 52.95
C PRO A 65 -1.96 17.55 53.27
N PHE A 66 -2.78 17.12 52.32
CA PHE A 66 -4.22 16.96 52.54
C PHE A 66 -4.54 15.94 53.65
N LEU A 67 -3.65 14.98 53.88
CA LEU A 67 -3.80 14.00 54.98
C LEU A 67 -3.87 14.63 56.37
N LYS A 68 -3.36 15.84 56.54
CA LYS A 68 -3.48 16.59 57.83
C LYS A 68 -4.91 16.91 58.17
N ALA A 69 -5.77 17.14 57.19
CA ALA A 69 -7.16 17.43 57.40
C ALA A 69 -7.95 16.19 57.93
N PHE A 70 -7.57 15.00 57.45
CA PHE A 70 -8.20 13.74 57.87
C PHE A 70 -7.78 13.30 59.26
N THR A 71 -6.58 13.67 59.73
CA THR A 71 -6.09 13.25 61.06
C THR A 71 -6.83 13.89 62.24
N LYS A 72 -7.53 15.01 62.04
CA LYS A 72 -8.34 15.67 63.06
C LYS A 72 -9.72 15.06 63.28
N MET A 73 -10.20 14.26 62.33
CA MET A 73 -11.60 13.84 62.29
C MET A 73 -11.83 12.39 62.73
N PHE A 74 -10.84 11.53 62.75
CA PHE A 74 -11.01 10.11 63.07
C PHE A 74 -9.83 9.54 63.88
N TYR A 75 -10.15 9.19 65.10
CA TYR A 75 -9.34 8.25 65.90
C TYR A 75 -9.66 6.82 65.41
N GLY A 76 -9.02 6.36 64.38
CA GLY A 76 -9.20 5.02 63.84
C GLY A 76 -8.43 4.80 62.54
N THR A 77 -8.28 3.56 62.19
CA THR A 77 -7.65 3.09 60.95
C THR A 77 -8.53 3.40 59.74
N ASN A 78 -8.75 4.71 59.41
CA ASN A 78 -9.44 5.03 58.17
C ASN A 78 -8.47 5.06 57.02
N PRO A 79 -8.67 4.20 56.04
CA PRO A 79 -7.85 4.19 54.85
C PRO A 79 -8.05 5.48 54.04
N TYR A 80 -6.98 5.98 53.46
CA TYR A 80 -7.02 7.17 52.59
C TYR A 80 -7.40 6.77 51.19
N PRO A 81 -8.42 7.37 50.55
CA PRO A 81 -8.81 7.06 49.17
C PRO A 81 -7.83 7.74 48.17
N ILE A 82 -6.73 7.07 47.90
CA ILE A 82 -5.75 7.50 46.90
C ILE A 82 -5.53 6.41 45.88
N GLU A 83 -5.22 6.81 44.69
CA GLU A 83 -4.85 5.89 43.62
C GLU A 83 -3.36 6.06 43.34
N ILE A 84 -2.67 4.95 43.16
CA ILE A 84 -1.23 4.94 42.85
C ILE A 84 -1.02 4.28 41.50
N TYR A 85 -0.35 5.02 40.61
CA TYR A 85 -0.01 4.57 39.28
C TYR A 85 1.51 4.50 39.15
N PHE A 86 2.01 3.31 38.83
CA PHE A 86 3.42 3.12 38.46
C PHE A 86 3.55 3.31 36.96
N ILE A 87 4.56 4.06 36.54
CA ILE A 87 4.88 4.35 35.17
C ILE A 87 6.27 3.84 34.86
N ASN A 88 6.43 3.15 33.76
CA ASN A 88 7.68 2.65 33.26
C ASN A 88 8.36 3.72 32.38
N LYS A 89 9.52 4.24 32.85
CA LYS A 89 10.33 5.23 32.11
C LYS A 89 11.37 4.59 31.20
N ARG A 90 11.45 3.24 31.19
CA ARG A 90 12.45 2.56 30.36
C ARG A 90 12.16 2.78 28.89
N ILE A 91 13.23 2.84 28.11
CA ILE A 91 13.11 2.93 26.65
C ILE A 91 12.62 1.60 26.10
N LYS A 92 11.59 1.63 25.27
CA LYS A 92 11.13 0.49 24.49
C LYS A 92 11.70 0.63 23.09
N LEU A 93 12.63 -0.24 22.71
CA LEU A 93 13.37 -0.14 21.44
C LEU A 93 12.82 -1.02 20.32
N ASP A 94 11.95 -1.97 20.64
CA ASP A 94 11.51 -3.05 19.77
C ASP A 94 10.03 -2.97 19.42
N LEU A 95 9.51 -1.78 19.19
CA LEU A 95 8.16 -1.60 18.68
C LEU A 95 8.17 -1.73 17.17
N PHE A 96 7.55 -2.79 16.67
CA PHE A 96 7.43 -3.02 15.23
C PHE A 96 6.31 -2.20 14.63
N TRP A 97 6.56 -1.65 13.46
CA TRP A 97 5.57 -0.94 12.66
C TRP A 97 5.52 -1.49 11.24
N GLY A 98 4.42 -1.31 10.56
CA GLY A 98 4.26 -1.70 9.16
C GLY A 98 3.00 -1.09 8.55
N THR A 99 3.01 -0.93 7.25
CA THR A 99 1.84 -0.47 6.51
C THR A 99 0.73 -1.51 6.60
N ALA A 100 -0.45 -1.10 7.04
CA ALA A 100 -1.61 -1.97 7.17
C ALA A 100 -2.02 -2.49 5.79
N ASP A 101 -2.14 -1.57 4.82
CA ASP A 101 -2.47 -1.85 3.43
C ASP A 101 -1.32 -1.44 2.51
N PRO A 102 -1.16 -2.10 1.36
CA PRO A 102 -0.20 -1.68 0.36
C PRO A 102 -0.47 -0.25 -0.12
N LEU A 103 0.59 0.53 -0.26
CA LEU A 103 0.52 1.87 -0.81
C LEU A 103 0.55 1.79 -2.34
N LYS A 104 -0.52 2.27 -2.98
CA LYS A 104 -0.60 2.32 -4.45
C LYS A 104 0.17 3.52 -4.94
N LEU A 105 1.31 3.28 -5.54
CA LEU A 105 2.19 4.31 -6.10
C LEU A 105 2.39 4.05 -7.60
N ILE A 106 2.77 5.10 -8.32
CA ILE A 106 3.17 4.98 -9.72
C ILE A 106 4.69 5.21 -9.77
N ASP A 107 5.41 4.21 -10.28
CA ASP A 107 6.85 4.35 -10.49
C ASP A 107 7.09 5.43 -11.56
N PRO A 108 7.85 6.49 -11.23
CA PRO A 108 7.99 7.64 -12.13
C PRO A 108 8.80 7.38 -13.39
N LYS A 109 9.67 6.37 -13.37
CA LYS A 109 10.55 6.03 -14.50
C LYS A 109 9.90 5.04 -15.47
N TYR A 110 9.13 4.12 -14.93
CA TYR A 110 8.50 3.04 -15.71
C TYR A 110 7.03 3.28 -15.96
N ASN A 111 6.42 4.27 -15.27
CA ASN A 111 5.00 4.62 -15.36
C ASN A 111 4.06 3.43 -15.07
N ILE A 112 4.45 2.60 -14.10
CA ILE A 112 3.74 1.39 -13.71
C ILE A 112 3.21 1.58 -12.29
N GLN A 113 1.97 1.16 -12.06
CA GLN A 113 1.41 1.10 -10.71
C GLN A 113 2.02 -0.07 -9.95
N ILE A 114 2.54 0.22 -8.76
CA ILE A 114 3.10 -0.74 -7.81
C ILE A 114 2.40 -0.63 -6.46
N ASN A 115 2.29 -1.74 -5.77
CA ASN A 115 1.74 -1.83 -4.41
C ASN A 115 2.88 -1.99 -3.41
N VAL A 116 3.32 -0.89 -2.83
CA VAL A 116 4.48 -0.85 -1.93
C VAL A 116 4.06 -1.11 -0.50
N ARG A 117 4.80 -1.96 0.20
CA ARG A 117 4.70 -2.18 1.64
C ARG A 117 6.01 -1.79 2.30
N ALA A 118 5.90 -1.15 3.48
CA ALA A 118 7.06 -0.82 4.29
C ALA A 118 6.86 -1.35 5.71
N ARG A 119 7.96 -1.77 6.33
CA ARG A 119 7.99 -2.22 7.73
C ARG A 119 9.32 -1.87 8.36
N GLY A 120 9.32 -1.84 9.68
CA GLY A 120 10.52 -1.56 10.45
C GLY A 120 10.25 -1.58 11.94
N GLN A 121 11.16 -1.02 12.68
CA GLN A 121 11.06 -0.91 14.13
C GLN A 121 11.35 0.51 14.59
N MET A 122 10.85 0.83 15.78
CA MET A 122 11.08 2.12 16.43
C MET A 122 11.28 1.94 17.92
N GLY A 123 11.98 2.89 18.52
CA GLY A 123 12.11 2.99 19.96
C GLY A 123 11.45 4.27 20.45
N ILE A 124 10.64 4.14 21.48
CA ILE A 124 10.00 5.26 22.16
C ILE A 124 10.32 5.28 23.63
N LYS A 125 10.29 6.46 24.21
CA LYS A 125 10.44 6.70 25.64
C LYS A 125 9.34 7.65 26.09
N LEU A 126 8.71 7.33 27.20
CA LEU A 126 7.80 8.27 27.83
C LEU A 126 8.62 9.36 28.56
N ALA A 127 8.65 10.55 27.99
CA ALA A 127 9.40 11.69 28.50
C ALA A 127 8.56 12.58 29.41
N ASN A 128 7.35 12.94 28.98
CA ASN A 128 6.44 13.75 29.77
C ASN A 128 5.28 12.88 30.31
N TYR A 129 5.60 12.08 31.32
CA TYR A 129 4.63 11.16 31.93
C TYR A 129 3.46 11.87 32.62
N GLN A 130 3.63 13.08 33.10
CA GLN A 130 2.55 13.87 33.71
C GLN A 130 1.53 14.27 32.66
N TYR A 131 2.00 14.79 31.52
CA TYR A 131 1.11 15.18 30.41
C TYR A 131 0.39 13.97 29.82
N PHE A 132 1.13 12.89 29.57
CA PHE A 132 0.55 11.63 29.09
C PHE A 132 -0.53 11.10 30.03
N PHE A 133 -0.25 11.12 31.35
CA PHE A 133 -1.19 10.67 32.36
C PHE A 133 -2.49 11.47 32.31
N GLN A 134 -2.40 12.80 32.25
CA GLN A 134 -3.56 13.69 32.22
C GLN A 134 -4.37 13.57 30.93
N THR A 135 -3.70 13.31 29.81
CA THR A 135 -4.32 13.35 28.49
C THR A 135 -4.87 11.99 28.05
N LEU A 136 -4.16 10.92 28.29
CA LEU A 136 -4.44 9.62 27.64
C LEU A 136 -4.80 8.49 28.59
N VAL A 137 -4.37 8.52 29.86
CA VAL A 137 -4.57 7.39 30.76
C VAL A 137 -6.05 7.04 30.92
N GLY A 138 -6.91 8.03 31.09
CA GLY A 138 -8.37 7.81 31.21
C GLY A 138 -8.99 7.17 29.97
N THR A 139 -8.43 7.42 28.80
CA THR A 139 -8.93 6.88 27.51
C THR A 139 -8.36 5.50 27.22
N LEU A 140 -7.09 5.28 27.51
CA LEU A 140 -6.36 4.07 27.09
C LEU A 140 -6.41 2.96 28.15
N MET A 141 -6.66 3.28 29.42
CA MET A 141 -6.62 2.30 30.50
C MET A 141 -7.78 1.30 30.41
N LYS A 142 -7.41 0.04 30.26
CA LYS A 142 -8.33 -1.10 30.35
C LYS A 142 -7.97 -1.93 31.56
N GLY A 143 -8.78 -1.84 32.61
CA GLY A 143 -8.47 -2.48 33.89
C GLY A 143 -7.34 -1.78 34.61
N SER A 144 -6.30 -2.53 35.01
CA SER A 144 -5.17 -2.01 35.80
C SER A 144 -3.91 -1.71 35.02
N PHE A 145 -3.91 -1.92 33.70
CA PHE A 145 -2.70 -1.79 32.87
C PHE A 145 -2.93 -0.96 31.61
N ILE A 146 -1.86 -0.26 31.21
CA ILE A 146 -1.60 0.15 29.84
C ILE A 146 -0.28 -0.51 29.45
N ASP A 147 -0.26 -1.31 28.40
CA ASP A 147 0.93 -1.91 27.84
C ASP A 147 1.42 -1.12 26.59
N PHE A 148 2.65 -1.41 26.15
CA PHE A 148 3.20 -0.76 24.98
C PHE A 148 2.46 -1.14 23.69
N ASP A 149 1.77 -2.27 23.65
CA ASP A 149 0.99 -2.69 22.47
C ASP A 149 -0.22 -1.77 22.26
N ILE A 150 -0.83 -1.28 23.35
CA ILE A 150 -1.89 -0.26 23.30
C ILE A 150 -1.35 1.04 22.69
N ILE A 151 -0.15 1.46 23.09
CA ILE A 151 0.51 2.65 22.56
C ILE A 151 0.90 2.46 21.08
N GLN A 152 1.44 1.30 20.73
CA GLN A 152 1.75 0.95 19.34
C GLN A 152 0.50 1.04 18.45
N ASN A 153 -0.62 0.47 18.93
CA ASN A 153 -1.89 0.53 18.20
C ASN A 153 -2.44 1.96 18.10
N PHE A 154 -2.25 2.78 19.13
CA PHE A 154 -2.63 4.18 19.13
C PHE A 154 -1.88 4.96 18.04
N PHE A 155 -0.56 4.79 17.95
CA PHE A 155 0.25 5.47 16.94
C PHE A 155 0.14 4.86 15.54
N ARG A 156 -0.38 3.65 15.39
CA ARG A 156 -0.43 2.93 14.11
C ARG A 156 -1.04 3.75 12.96
N GLY A 157 -2.13 4.47 13.24
CA GLY A 157 -2.79 5.31 12.25
C GLY A 157 -1.91 6.47 11.77
N LYS A 158 -1.23 7.12 12.71
CA LYS A 158 -0.31 8.24 12.44
C LYS A 158 0.92 7.76 11.66
N ILE A 159 1.53 6.64 12.08
CA ILE A 159 2.65 6.02 11.37
C ILE A 159 2.27 5.74 9.92
N ASN A 160 1.13 5.09 9.68
CA ASN A 160 0.67 4.79 8.33
C ASN A 160 0.46 6.04 7.48
N GLN A 161 -0.08 7.11 8.06
CA GLN A 161 -0.30 8.38 7.36
C GLN A 161 1.03 9.04 6.96
N ILE A 162 1.99 9.11 7.89
CA ILE A 162 3.27 9.78 7.67
C ILE A 162 4.13 8.97 6.69
N ILE A 163 4.22 7.65 6.85
CA ILE A 163 5.01 6.82 5.92
C ILE A 163 4.44 6.87 4.50
N LYS A 164 3.11 6.85 4.37
CA LYS A 164 2.46 7.01 3.07
C LYS A 164 2.84 8.33 2.41
N LYS A 165 2.77 9.44 3.16
CA LYS A 165 3.12 10.76 2.66
C LYS A 165 4.59 10.83 2.27
N THR A 166 5.48 10.37 3.15
CA THR A 166 6.92 10.40 2.91
C THR A 166 7.30 9.58 1.68
N LEU A 167 6.83 8.33 1.56
CA LEU A 167 7.09 7.51 0.37
C LEU A 167 6.51 8.14 -0.90
N THR A 168 5.30 8.69 -0.84
CA THR A 168 4.71 9.37 -2.00
C THR A 168 5.56 10.57 -2.44
N ASP A 169 6.09 11.35 -1.49
CA ASP A 169 6.98 12.48 -1.79
C ASP A 169 8.26 12.01 -2.49
N PHE A 170 8.86 10.90 -2.08
CA PHE A 170 10.04 10.33 -2.74
C PHE A 170 9.73 9.87 -4.17
N PHE A 171 8.65 9.14 -4.39
CA PHE A 171 8.28 8.68 -5.74
C PHE A 171 7.84 9.82 -6.65
N VAL A 172 7.00 10.73 -6.17
CA VAL A 172 6.38 11.76 -7.03
C VAL A 172 7.25 13.00 -7.15
N SER A 173 7.73 13.56 -6.02
CA SER A 173 8.43 14.85 -6.00
C SER A 173 9.92 14.68 -6.33
N LYS A 174 10.58 13.70 -5.73
CA LYS A 174 12.00 13.41 -5.99
C LYS A 174 12.21 12.51 -7.21
N LYS A 175 11.15 11.89 -7.75
CA LYS A 175 11.17 11.00 -8.93
C LYS A 175 12.09 9.78 -8.77
N ILE A 176 12.23 9.27 -7.54
CA ILE A 176 13.04 8.09 -7.23
C ILE A 176 12.23 6.85 -7.62
N THR A 177 12.84 5.92 -8.34
CA THR A 177 12.18 4.67 -8.74
C THR A 177 12.23 3.64 -7.60
N PHE A 178 11.36 2.63 -7.67
CA PHE A 178 11.36 1.54 -6.70
C PHE A 178 12.73 0.86 -6.58
N PHE A 179 13.44 0.70 -7.68
CA PHE A 179 14.76 0.05 -7.70
C PHE A 179 15.89 0.89 -7.08
N GLU A 180 15.69 2.19 -6.97
CA GLU A 180 16.62 3.11 -6.35
C GLU A 180 16.26 3.39 -4.88
N ILE A 181 15.08 2.96 -4.41
CA ILE A 181 14.54 3.29 -3.10
C ILE A 181 15.41 2.81 -1.94
N GLU A 182 16.07 1.66 -2.10
CA GLU A 182 16.97 1.11 -1.10
C GLU A 182 18.19 2.02 -0.82
N ALA A 183 18.67 2.73 -1.83
CA ALA A 183 19.75 3.70 -1.66
C ALA A 183 19.32 4.94 -0.85
N HIS A 184 18.03 5.17 -0.71
CA HIS A 184 17.44 6.31 0.00
C HIS A 184 16.76 5.94 1.31
N ILE A 185 16.91 4.70 1.79
CA ILE A 185 16.23 4.22 3.01
C ILE A 185 16.55 5.12 4.21
N ASP A 186 17.81 5.49 4.41
CA ASP A 186 18.23 6.33 5.52
C ASP A 186 17.62 7.74 5.42
N GLU A 187 17.60 8.33 4.23
CA GLU A 187 16.98 9.63 3.98
C GLU A 187 15.46 9.61 4.24
N ILE A 188 14.79 8.52 3.82
CA ILE A 188 13.37 8.32 4.09
C ILE A 188 13.12 8.16 5.58
N ALA A 189 13.96 7.40 6.27
CA ALA A 189 13.86 7.18 7.72
C ALA A 189 14.04 8.49 8.50
N ASP A 190 15.01 9.30 8.14
CA ASP A 190 15.27 10.60 8.78
C ASP A 190 14.10 11.59 8.54
N GLU A 191 13.59 11.66 7.32
CA GLU A 191 12.45 12.51 7.00
C GLU A 191 11.18 12.06 7.75
N PHE A 192 10.97 10.74 7.87
CA PHE A 192 9.88 10.19 8.66
C PHE A 192 10.06 10.52 10.13
N LYS A 193 11.27 10.28 10.68
CA LYS A 193 11.62 10.55 12.08
C LYS A 193 11.30 11.98 12.46
N ASN A 194 11.73 12.94 11.66
CA ASN A 194 11.50 14.36 11.92
C ASN A 194 10.00 14.73 11.95
N LYS A 195 9.19 14.10 11.10
CA LYS A 195 7.74 14.32 11.07
C LYS A 195 7.02 13.59 12.21
N PHE A 196 7.48 12.41 12.58
CA PHE A 196 6.81 11.59 13.60
C PHE A 196 7.18 11.98 15.03
N ASP A 197 8.37 12.54 15.23
CA ASP A 197 8.83 12.99 16.54
C ASP A 197 7.89 14.06 17.14
N SER A 198 7.46 15.03 16.33
CA SER A 198 6.46 16.02 16.74
C SER A 198 5.14 15.41 17.15
N GLU A 199 4.68 14.36 16.48
CA GLU A 199 3.46 13.64 16.84
C GLU A 199 3.62 12.84 18.14
N CYS A 200 4.83 12.32 18.41
CA CYS A 200 5.13 11.66 19.67
C CYS A 200 5.14 12.65 20.84
N GLU A 201 5.78 13.82 20.65
CA GLU A 201 5.86 14.89 21.65
C GLU A 201 4.47 15.39 22.08
N GLU A 202 3.50 15.48 21.14
CA GLU A 202 2.11 15.86 21.44
C GLU A 202 1.46 14.95 22.49
N PHE A 203 1.97 13.74 22.69
CA PHE A 203 1.46 12.78 23.66
C PHE A 203 2.43 12.47 24.79
N GLY A 204 3.54 13.21 24.86
CA GLY A 204 4.53 13.09 25.92
C GLY A 204 5.57 11.99 25.70
N PHE A 205 5.74 11.52 24.45
CA PHE A 205 6.78 10.55 24.09
C PHE A 205 7.90 11.21 23.30
N ASP A 206 9.13 10.70 23.48
CA ASP A 206 10.27 10.96 22.61
C ASP A 206 10.47 9.76 21.68
N LEU A 207 10.73 10.03 20.41
CA LEU A 207 11.16 9.02 19.46
C LEU A 207 12.68 8.83 19.55
N VAL A 208 13.13 7.72 20.13
CA VAL A 208 14.55 7.45 20.38
C VAL A 208 15.25 7.03 19.08
N ASN A 209 14.65 6.09 18.37
CA ASN A 209 15.15 5.62 17.08
C ASN A 209 13.96 5.23 16.16
N PHE A 210 14.21 5.32 14.89
CA PHE A 210 13.29 4.83 13.84
C PHE A 210 14.14 4.20 12.74
N SER A 211 13.75 3.00 12.33
CA SER A 211 14.40 2.29 11.24
C SER A 211 13.38 1.69 10.30
N ILE A 212 13.71 1.70 9.02
CA ILE A 212 12.99 0.99 7.97
C ILE A 212 13.77 -0.30 7.70
N GLU A 213 13.15 -1.46 7.94
CA GLU A 213 13.80 -2.74 7.69
C GLU A 213 13.65 -3.18 6.24
N SER A 214 12.51 -2.87 5.66
CA SER A 214 12.27 -3.20 4.25
C SER A 214 11.16 -2.35 3.63
N ILE A 215 11.33 -2.08 2.35
CA ILE A 215 10.31 -1.52 1.46
C ILE A 215 10.14 -2.53 0.33
N ASN A 216 8.99 -3.21 0.28
CA ASN A 216 8.75 -4.34 -0.61
C ASN A 216 7.54 -4.11 -1.52
N VAL A 217 7.61 -4.77 -2.67
CA VAL A 217 6.47 -4.96 -3.58
C VAL A 217 6.12 -6.45 -3.59
N PRO A 218 4.85 -6.87 -3.71
CA PRO A 218 4.47 -8.28 -3.86
C PRO A 218 5.25 -8.97 -4.99
N ASN A 219 5.62 -10.25 -4.79
CA ASN A 219 6.49 -10.96 -5.73
C ASN A 219 5.92 -11.00 -7.16
N ASP A 220 4.62 -11.18 -7.30
CA ASP A 220 3.95 -11.20 -8.60
C ASP A 220 4.02 -9.85 -9.35
N GLU A 221 4.06 -8.74 -8.63
CA GLU A 221 4.26 -7.40 -9.19
C GLU A 221 5.74 -7.14 -9.48
N PHE A 222 6.63 -7.63 -8.62
CA PHE A 222 8.07 -7.54 -8.82
C PHE A 222 8.51 -8.32 -10.06
N ASP A 223 7.97 -9.51 -10.29
CA ASP A 223 8.24 -10.31 -11.49
C ASP A 223 7.79 -9.59 -12.78
N LYS A 224 6.61 -8.96 -12.75
CA LYS A 224 6.14 -8.12 -13.86
C LYS A 224 7.04 -6.91 -14.12
N LEU A 225 7.51 -6.26 -13.06
CA LEU A 225 8.47 -5.16 -13.17
C LEU A 225 9.78 -5.63 -13.80
N ASN A 226 10.32 -6.75 -13.36
CA ASN A 226 11.53 -7.34 -13.92
C ASN A 226 11.34 -7.71 -15.41
N GLU A 227 10.19 -8.29 -15.78
CA GLU A 227 9.90 -8.59 -17.19
C GLU A 227 9.91 -7.32 -18.06
N ILE A 228 9.35 -6.22 -17.56
CA ILE A 228 9.35 -4.95 -18.27
C ILE A 228 10.77 -4.36 -18.35
N LEU A 229 11.56 -4.49 -17.29
CA LEU A 229 12.96 -4.08 -17.29
C LEU A 229 13.78 -4.87 -18.31
N HIS A 230 13.60 -6.19 -18.36
CA HIS A 230 14.27 -7.05 -19.35
C HIS A 230 13.90 -6.64 -20.78
N LYS A 231 12.61 -6.45 -21.06
CA LYS A 231 12.15 -5.98 -22.38
C LYS A 231 12.71 -4.61 -22.75
N LYS A 232 12.81 -3.70 -21.78
CA LYS A 232 13.40 -2.38 -21.99
C LYS A 232 14.90 -2.48 -22.23
N ALA A 233 15.61 -3.29 -21.45
CA ALA A 233 17.05 -3.51 -21.64
C ALA A 233 17.35 -4.14 -23.00
N GLU A 234 16.55 -5.11 -23.45
CA GLU A 234 16.64 -5.67 -24.81
C GLU A 234 16.44 -4.59 -25.89
N PHE A 235 15.42 -3.76 -25.70
CA PHE A 235 15.13 -2.66 -26.64
C PHE A 235 16.27 -1.65 -26.69
N ASP A 236 16.80 -1.24 -25.53
CA ASP A 236 17.90 -0.27 -25.43
C ASP A 236 19.22 -0.81 -26.01
N GLN A 237 19.49 -2.14 -25.89
CA GLN A 237 20.67 -2.79 -26.42
C GLN A 237 20.58 -3.07 -27.92
N LEU A 238 19.43 -3.51 -28.41
CA LEU A 238 19.23 -3.93 -29.78
C LEU A 238 18.93 -2.78 -30.74
N GLY A 239 18.42 -1.67 -30.23
CA GLY A 239 17.88 -0.58 -31.02
C GLY A 239 16.54 -0.93 -31.69
N ASP A 240 15.80 0.09 -32.11
CA ASP A 240 14.41 -0.04 -32.61
C ASP A 240 14.25 -1.05 -33.76
N GLN A 241 15.16 -1.02 -34.75
CA GLN A 241 15.07 -1.90 -35.94
C GLN A 241 15.33 -3.37 -35.62
N ASN A 242 16.37 -3.66 -34.84
CA ASN A 242 16.71 -5.05 -34.49
C ASN A 242 15.66 -5.63 -33.52
N TYR A 243 15.17 -4.85 -32.57
CA TYR A 243 14.11 -5.27 -31.65
C TYR A 243 12.82 -5.64 -32.39
N ARG A 244 12.38 -4.83 -33.37
CA ARG A 244 11.20 -5.13 -34.21
C ARG A 244 11.38 -6.38 -35.03
N THR A 245 12.60 -6.60 -35.55
CA THR A 245 12.91 -7.79 -36.33
C THR A 245 12.83 -9.05 -35.49
N ILE A 246 13.43 -9.06 -34.29
CA ILE A 246 13.40 -10.20 -33.37
C ILE A 246 11.96 -10.49 -32.93
N ARG A 247 11.20 -9.45 -32.52
CA ARG A 247 9.80 -9.62 -32.17
C ARG A 247 8.93 -10.11 -33.32
N GLY A 248 9.25 -9.75 -34.54
CA GLY A 248 8.63 -10.31 -35.74
C GLY A 248 8.83 -11.81 -35.86
N TYR A 249 10.03 -12.31 -35.57
CA TYR A 249 10.34 -13.74 -35.53
C TYR A 249 9.62 -14.47 -34.38
N ASP A 250 9.57 -13.88 -33.19
CA ASP A 250 8.83 -14.45 -32.03
C ASP A 250 7.34 -14.65 -32.35
N VAL A 251 6.71 -13.66 -32.97
CA VAL A 251 5.31 -13.73 -33.40
C VAL A 251 5.13 -14.80 -34.47
N TYR A 252 6.07 -14.92 -35.38
CA TYR A 252 6.05 -15.96 -36.41
C TYR A 252 6.20 -17.37 -35.82
N GLU A 253 7.12 -17.56 -34.87
CA GLU A 253 7.32 -18.84 -34.20
C GLU A 253 6.11 -19.21 -33.34
N ALA A 254 5.53 -18.24 -32.60
CA ALA A 254 4.30 -18.45 -31.83
C ALA A 254 3.11 -18.79 -32.76
N GLY A 255 3.02 -18.15 -33.91
CA GLY A 255 2.04 -18.44 -34.95
C GLY A 255 2.21 -19.83 -35.57
N ALA A 256 3.44 -20.25 -35.80
CA ALA A 256 3.77 -21.58 -36.36
C ALA A 256 3.47 -22.73 -35.37
N LYS A 257 3.61 -22.49 -34.06
CA LYS A 257 3.27 -23.46 -32.99
C LYS A 257 1.77 -23.61 -32.76
N ASN A 258 0.98 -22.60 -33.12
CA ASN A 258 -0.49 -22.66 -33.03
C ASN A 258 -1.08 -23.16 -34.33
N ASN A 259 -1.55 -24.41 -34.38
CA ASN A 259 -2.21 -25.07 -35.52
C ASN A 259 -3.59 -24.46 -35.90
N SER A 260 -3.77 -23.14 -35.79
CA SER A 260 -5.00 -22.47 -36.21
C SER A 260 -4.92 -22.00 -37.65
N ALA A 261 -6.05 -22.02 -38.38
CA ALA A 261 -6.15 -21.55 -39.76
C ALA A 261 -5.60 -20.13 -40.01
N THR A 262 -5.58 -19.31 -38.94
CA THR A 262 -5.04 -17.94 -38.94
C THR A 262 -3.51 -17.95 -39.01
N ALA A 263 -2.82 -18.92 -38.38
CA ALA A 263 -1.39 -19.07 -38.40
C ALA A 263 -0.90 -19.49 -39.80
N THR A 264 -1.65 -20.36 -40.48
CA THR A 264 -1.34 -20.78 -41.82
C THR A 264 -1.46 -19.63 -42.84
N MET A 265 -2.43 -18.75 -42.67
CA MET A 265 -2.63 -17.57 -43.50
C MET A 265 -1.52 -16.49 -43.27
N MET A 266 -1.07 -16.29 -42.05
CA MET A 266 0.06 -15.39 -41.76
C MET A 266 1.40 -15.96 -42.27
N GLY A 267 1.61 -17.26 -42.16
CA GLY A 267 2.81 -17.93 -42.63
C GLY A 267 2.95 -17.87 -44.15
N VAL A 268 1.88 -18.05 -44.92
CA VAL A 268 1.87 -17.96 -46.40
C VAL A 268 2.05 -16.50 -46.85
N GLY A 269 1.45 -15.53 -46.17
CA GLY A 269 1.60 -14.11 -46.53
C GLY A 269 3.03 -13.56 -46.37
N MET A 270 3.73 -13.97 -45.30
CA MET A 270 5.14 -13.59 -45.12
C MET A 270 6.13 -14.40 -45.98
N GLY A 271 5.86 -15.68 -46.22
CA GLY A 271 6.73 -16.53 -47.05
C GLY A 271 6.80 -16.10 -48.51
N MET A 272 5.71 -15.57 -49.05
CA MET A 272 5.73 -15.03 -50.44
C MET A 272 6.42 -13.67 -50.58
N GLY A 273 6.51 -12.89 -49.48
CA GLY A 273 7.22 -11.60 -49.47
C GLY A 273 8.73 -11.72 -49.38
N LEU A 274 9.26 -12.85 -48.84
CA LEU A 274 10.72 -13.05 -48.67
C LEU A 274 11.40 -13.69 -49.87
N SER A 275 10.67 -14.28 -50.82
CA SER A 275 11.28 -14.98 -51.99
C SER A 275 11.67 -14.08 -53.14
N ASN A 276 11.34 -12.79 -53.09
CA ASN A 276 11.62 -11.84 -54.17
C ASN A 276 12.52 -10.67 -53.80
N GLY A 277 13.70 -10.92 -53.21
CA GLY A 277 14.68 -9.83 -53.09
C GLY A 277 15.58 -9.94 -51.88
N VAL A 278 16.74 -10.54 -52.06
CA VAL A 278 17.92 -10.29 -51.24
C VAL A 278 18.33 -8.82 -51.46
N GLY A 279 17.89 -7.94 -50.60
CA GLY A 279 18.35 -6.54 -50.65
C GLY A 279 17.38 -5.50 -50.13
N GLY A 280 16.81 -5.67 -48.92
CA GLY A 280 15.98 -4.61 -48.36
C GLY A 280 15.30 -4.99 -47.03
N ALA A 281 16.08 -5.10 -45.97
CA ALA A 281 15.55 -5.26 -44.60
C ALA A 281 14.98 -3.94 -44.08
N GLY A 282 14.08 -3.32 -44.83
CA GLY A 282 13.62 -1.98 -44.49
C GLY A 282 12.14 -1.70 -44.68
N ASN A 283 11.21 -2.65 -44.44
CA ASN A 283 9.79 -2.27 -44.35
C ASN A 283 8.89 -3.43 -43.91
N ILE A 284 9.08 -3.89 -42.68
CA ILE A 284 8.17 -4.92 -42.13
C ILE A 284 6.95 -4.29 -41.41
N ILE A 285 6.99 -3.03 -41.07
CA ILE A 285 5.81 -2.28 -40.58
C ILE A 285 5.97 -0.82 -41.01
N PRO A 286 5.15 -0.28 -41.93
CA PRO A 286 5.12 1.14 -42.18
C PRO A 286 4.60 1.85 -40.90
N PRO A 287 5.14 3.00 -40.49
CA PRO A 287 4.54 3.84 -39.48
C PRO A 287 3.12 4.18 -39.96
N ALA A 288 2.16 4.13 -39.09
CA ALA A 288 0.79 4.58 -39.32
C ALA A 288 0.82 6.09 -39.61
N GLN A 289 1.06 6.44 -40.85
CA GLN A 289 0.64 7.74 -41.37
C GLN A 289 -0.82 7.61 -41.75
N PRO A 290 -1.66 8.65 -41.56
CA PRO A 290 -3.03 8.63 -42.05
C PRO A 290 -2.98 8.53 -43.56
N GLN A 291 -3.12 7.31 -44.11
CA GLN A 291 -3.30 7.11 -45.52
C GLN A 291 -4.66 7.71 -45.90
N GLN A 292 -4.57 8.78 -46.70
CA GLN A 292 -5.69 9.25 -47.49
C GLN A 292 -6.30 8.06 -48.20
N ALA A 293 -7.60 7.89 -47.97
CA ALA A 293 -8.41 6.81 -48.56
C ALA A 293 -8.21 6.80 -50.07
N GLN A 294 -7.54 5.77 -50.57
CA GLN A 294 -7.70 5.37 -51.99
C GLN A 294 -9.17 4.99 -52.13
N LYS A 295 -9.86 5.71 -53.04
CA LYS A 295 -11.22 5.41 -53.51
C LYS A 295 -11.17 4.04 -54.23
N GLY A 296 -11.21 2.95 -53.48
CA GLY A 296 -11.69 1.68 -53.98
C GLY A 296 -13.18 1.77 -54.22
N ASN A 297 -13.66 1.24 -55.32
CA ASN A 297 -15.11 1.19 -55.68
C ASN A 297 -15.92 0.63 -54.51
N MET A 298 -16.40 1.51 -53.64
CA MET A 298 -17.39 1.14 -52.64
C MET A 298 -18.77 1.09 -53.30
N SER A 299 -19.46 -0.03 -53.21
CA SER A 299 -20.88 -0.13 -53.57
C SER A 299 -21.73 0.27 -52.36
N THR A 300 -22.94 0.74 -52.64
CA THR A 300 -23.92 1.09 -51.60
C THR A 300 -24.81 -0.10 -51.27
N CYS A 301 -25.07 -0.30 -49.98
CA CYS A 301 -26.02 -1.33 -49.54
C CYS A 301 -27.43 -0.99 -50.06
N PRO A 302 -28.12 -1.91 -50.78
CA PRO A 302 -29.44 -1.65 -51.34
C PRO A 302 -30.51 -1.49 -50.26
N SER A 303 -30.27 -1.93 -49.04
CA SER A 303 -31.23 -1.89 -47.94
C SER A 303 -31.12 -0.67 -47.06
N CYS A 304 -29.90 -0.19 -46.72
CA CYS A 304 -29.70 0.92 -45.79
C CYS A 304 -28.90 2.09 -46.38
N GLY A 305 -28.39 2.00 -47.62
CA GLY A 305 -27.63 3.07 -48.25
C GLY A 305 -26.17 3.25 -47.76
N SER A 306 -25.70 2.45 -46.80
CA SER A 306 -24.36 2.55 -46.29
C SER A 306 -23.31 2.06 -47.28
N PRO A 307 -22.10 2.69 -47.33
CA PRO A 307 -21.03 2.22 -48.21
C PRO A 307 -20.53 0.84 -47.72
N VAL A 308 -20.50 -0.12 -48.67
CA VAL A 308 -20.10 -1.50 -48.38
C VAL A 308 -19.05 -1.99 -49.36
N ASP A 309 -18.17 -2.82 -48.88
CA ASP A 309 -17.19 -3.55 -49.71
C ASP A 309 -17.93 -4.57 -50.55
N PRO A 310 -17.82 -4.51 -51.89
CA PRO A 310 -18.51 -5.43 -52.81
C PRO A 310 -18.10 -6.89 -52.66
N THR A 311 -17.06 -7.20 -51.90
CA THR A 311 -16.61 -8.57 -51.62
C THR A 311 -17.33 -9.21 -50.45
N LYS A 312 -17.99 -8.43 -49.58
CA LYS A 312 -18.69 -8.95 -48.41
C LYS A 312 -20.03 -9.55 -48.74
N LYS A 313 -20.41 -10.60 -48.01
CA LYS A 313 -21.67 -11.32 -48.15
C LYS A 313 -22.86 -10.63 -47.49
N PHE A 314 -22.60 -9.82 -46.43
CA PHE A 314 -23.62 -9.12 -45.65
C PHE A 314 -23.17 -7.68 -45.37
N CYS A 315 -24.15 -6.78 -45.26
CA CYS A 315 -23.90 -5.42 -44.85
C CYS A 315 -23.55 -5.39 -43.34
N PRO A 316 -22.41 -4.76 -42.94
CA PRO A 316 -22.04 -4.70 -41.54
C PRO A 316 -22.98 -3.81 -40.71
N GLU A 317 -23.65 -2.83 -41.32
CA GLU A 317 -24.51 -1.88 -40.63
C GLU A 317 -25.93 -2.39 -40.38
N CYS A 318 -26.53 -3.09 -41.40
CA CYS A 318 -27.92 -3.51 -41.29
C CYS A 318 -28.12 -5.04 -41.40
N GLY A 319 -27.06 -5.83 -41.58
CA GLY A 319 -27.13 -7.28 -41.74
C GLY A 319 -27.74 -7.77 -43.06
N ALA A 320 -28.12 -6.88 -43.97
CA ALA A 320 -28.71 -7.27 -45.25
C ALA A 320 -27.73 -8.06 -46.13
N LYS A 321 -28.19 -9.09 -46.79
CA LYS A 321 -27.39 -9.92 -47.69
C LYS A 321 -27.04 -9.15 -48.96
N LEU A 322 -25.74 -9.02 -49.26
CA LEU A 322 -25.22 -8.22 -50.37
C LEU A 322 -25.01 -9.06 -51.67
N LYS A 323 -24.84 -10.36 -51.52
CA LYS A 323 -24.66 -11.28 -52.66
C LYS A 323 -25.61 -12.46 -52.53
N SER A 324 -26.27 -12.80 -53.62
CA SER A 324 -26.99 -14.03 -53.80
C SER A 324 -26.29 -14.86 -54.89
N THR A 325 -26.38 -16.16 -54.80
CA THR A 325 -25.89 -17.09 -55.84
C THR A 325 -27.04 -17.57 -56.68
N CYS A 326 -26.82 -17.74 -57.96
CA CYS A 326 -27.80 -18.32 -58.85
C CYS A 326 -28.11 -19.77 -58.44
N PRO A 327 -29.39 -20.17 -58.27
CA PRO A 327 -29.76 -21.53 -57.85
C PRO A 327 -29.44 -22.58 -58.89
N SER A 328 -29.27 -22.18 -60.17
CA SER A 328 -29.03 -23.11 -61.28
C SER A 328 -27.55 -23.34 -61.58
N CYS A 329 -26.70 -22.27 -61.57
CA CYS A 329 -25.30 -22.38 -61.95
C CYS A 329 -24.33 -22.02 -60.82
N GLY A 330 -24.81 -21.58 -59.65
CA GLY A 330 -23.98 -21.21 -58.50
C GLY A 330 -23.20 -19.90 -58.66
N SER A 331 -23.27 -19.22 -59.77
CA SER A 331 -22.58 -17.96 -60.01
C SER A 331 -23.11 -16.85 -59.13
N PRO A 332 -22.25 -15.94 -58.62
CA PRO A 332 -22.69 -14.80 -57.82
C PRO A 332 -23.53 -13.85 -58.68
N VAL A 333 -24.71 -13.50 -58.19
CA VAL A 333 -25.64 -12.63 -58.90
C VAL A 333 -26.03 -11.44 -58.01
N ASP A 334 -26.27 -10.31 -58.67
CA ASP A 334 -26.79 -9.13 -58.00
C ASP A 334 -28.27 -9.39 -57.62
N PRO A 335 -28.62 -9.22 -56.33
CA PRO A 335 -30.01 -9.48 -55.86
C PRO A 335 -31.07 -8.58 -56.53
N THR A 336 -30.66 -7.54 -57.23
CA THR A 336 -31.58 -6.63 -57.92
C THR A 336 -31.87 -7.07 -59.37
N LYS A 337 -31.11 -8.04 -59.92
CA LYS A 337 -31.30 -8.52 -61.30
C LYS A 337 -32.39 -9.60 -61.39
N LYS A 338 -33.18 -9.56 -62.44
CA LYS A 338 -34.27 -10.50 -62.68
C LYS A 338 -33.80 -11.83 -63.29
N PHE A 339 -32.60 -11.83 -63.91
CA PHE A 339 -32.07 -13.02 -64.57
C PHE A 339 -30.54 -13.14 -64.25
N CYS A 340 -30.08 -14.36 -64.19
CA CYS A 340 -28.66 -14.66 -64.06
C CYS A 340 -27.91 -14.29 -65.31
N PRO A 341 -26.86 -13.48 -65.29
CA PRO A 341 -26.10 -13.08 -66.46
C PRO A 341 -25.34 -14.26 -67.11
N GLU A 342 -25.01 -15.30 -66.35
CA GLU A 342 -24.19 -16.41 -66.79
C GLU A 342 -24.99 -17.54 -67.46
N CYS A 343 -26.23 -17.85 -66.93
CA CYS A 343 -27.01 -18.98 -67.41
C CYS A 343 -28.40 -18.61 -67.81
N GLY A 344 -28.78 -17.33 -67.70
CA GLY A 344 -30.14 -16.87 -68.12
C GLY A 344 -31.29 -17.27 -67.20
N GLN A 345 -31.03 -18.00 -66.13
CA GLN A 345 -32.06 -18.47 -65.22
C GLN A 345 -32.76 -17.31 -64.53
N PRO A 346 -34.11 -17.26 -64.49
CA PRO A 346 -34.81 -16.24 -63.73
C PRO A 346 -34.56 -16.41 -62.25
N LEU A 347 -34.25 -15.28 -61.61
CA LEU A 347 -33.92 -15.15 -60.18
C LEU A 347 -35.22 -14.73 -59.48
N ASN A 348 -35.96 -15.71 -58.94
CA ASN A 348 -37.18 -15.41 -58.16
C ASN A 348 -36.85 -14.60 -56.93
N LYS A 349 -37.66 -13.55 -56.69
CA LYS A 349 -37.66 -12.77 -55.46
C LYS A 349 -38.07 -13.57 -54.26
#